data_00322ab855d06d6579729370bb4ebb33
#
_entry.id   00322ab855d06d6579729370bb4ebb33
#
_cell.length_a   1.000
_cell.length_b   1.000
_cell.length_c   1.000
_cell.angle_alpha   90.00
_cell.angle_beta   90.00
_cell.angle_gamma   90.00
#
_symmetry.space_group_name_H-M   'P 1'
#
loop_
_entity.id
_entity.type
_entity.pdbx_description
1 polymer ?
#
loop_
_entity_poly.entity_id
_entity_poly.type
_entity_poly.pdbx_seq_one_letter_code
_entity_poly.pdbx_strand_id
1 'polypeptide(L)'
;MKQTNGTKKLLSQVWRLTRSYWKSEEKKKAYALLVAILLLTLAVVAMLVLLNQWNNAFYTALQNYQTEEIFHQLKRFTVLAFLYIILAVYAYYLQQVLVLNWRRWLTNRYIDRWLQHQTYYRLEMFGKEMDNPDQRISEDVNLFVTKTLGFFVGIVKALCTLVSFVVILWQLSGPFSFALLGRTWHIPGYMVWVAVAYAALCTWLTHRVGHKLVALNFSQQRREADFRFSMMRMRENAESVAFYQGEGLEGRVFKKRFALLLDNFWKIVLKQKQLVWLSSGYSQIAIIFPFVVAIPRFLRRELTLGGLMQVATAFGRVQDSLSYFVDVYASLAEWQAVVDRLTGFEEDMARVQAAGSQSHVERLESADGTLRLEPLEVDLPDGRPILKPLDLNLAPGTNVLIKGISGSGKSTLLRALAGIWPFARGKVALPPQEDLMFIPQRPYLPLGTLRDAVLYPGSREFSDEVLQETLDLCRIGYLGAHLQEEGDWSHVCSIGEQQRLAFARALLYKPRWLFMDESTSALDEETEEALYQVLAAKLPGTTLVSVGHRSTLLRYHQRVLALDKETHTASLESPEKWEERLRAQ
;
A
#
# COMPACT_ATOMS: atom_id res chain seq x y z
N MET A 1 13.01 -13.85 -27.33
CA MET A 1 13.72 -14.26 -26.11
C MET A 1 13.57 -13.28 -24.93
N LYS A 2 13.45 -11.95 -25.11
CA LYS A 2 13.24 -11.01 -23.97
C LYS A 2 11.86 -11.12 -23.29
N GLN A 3 10.78 -11.45 -24.02
CA GLN A 3 9.43 -11.57 -23.45
C GLN A 3 9.25 -12.82 -22.55
N THR A 4 9.89 -13.94 -22.88
CA THR A 4 9.79 -15.19 -22.06
C THR A 4 10.46 -15.05 -20.69
N ASN A 5 11.49 -14.24 -20.54
CA ASN A 5 12.12 -13.96 -19.24
C ASN A 5 11.23 -13.06 -18.35
N GLY A 6 10.48 -12.13 -18.92
CA GLY A 6 9.54 -11.27 -18.18
C GLY A 6 8.39 -12.05 -17.55
N THR A 7 7.78 -12.96 -18.30
CA THR A 7 6.65 -13.78 -17.81
C THR A 7 7.08 -14.75 -16.70
N LYS A 8 8.26 -15.37 -16.81
CA LYS A 8 8.80 -16.24 -15.74
C LYS A 8 9.10 -15.46 -14.46
N LYS A 9 9.63 -14.25 -14.59
CA LYS A 9 9.88 -13.36 -13.45
C LYS A 9 8.57 -12.99 -12.76
N LEU A 10 7.56 -12.56 -13.51
CA LEU A 10 6.24 -12.20 -12.99
C LEU A 10 5.58 -13.38 -12.25
N LEU A 11 5.57 -14.56 -12.83
CA LEU A 11 5.00 -15.76 -12.18
C LEU A 11 5.73 -16.10 -10.87
N SER A 12 7.06 -15.96 -10.83
CA SER A 12 7.86 -16.16 -9.62
C SER A 12 7.52 -15.12 -8.53
N GLN A 13 7.35 -13.85 -8.89
CA GLN A 13 6.96 -12.78 -7.98
C GLN A 13 5.56 -13.03 -7.41
N VAL A 14 4.59 -13.32 -8.27
CA VAL A 14 3.21 -13.65 -7.87
C VAL A 14 3.19 -14.86 -6.93
N TRP A 15 3.95 -15.92 -7.27
CA TRP A 15 4.05 -17.11 -6.42
C TRP A 15 4.63 -16.79 -5.04
N ARG A 16 5.67 -15.95 -4.98
CA ARG A 16 6.28 -15.50 -3.71
C ARG A 16 5.26 -14.79 -2.82
N LEU A 17 4.53 -13.81 -3.37
CA LEU A 17 3.51 -13.04 -2.65
C LEU A 17 2.32 -13.93 -2.22
N THR A 18 1.84 -14.79 -3.12
CA THR A 18 0.68 -15.67 -2.91
C THR A 18 0.98 -16.77 -1.90
N ARG A 19 2.14 -17.45 -2.05
CA ARG A 19 2.53 -18.61 -1.22
C ARG A 19 2.49 -18.30 0.29
N SER A 20 2.76 -17.05 0.67
CA SER A 20 2.79 -16.64 2.07
C SER A 20 1.45 -16.84 2.78
N TYR A 21 0.33 -16.48 2.14
CA TYR A 21 -1.03 -16.68 2.66
C TYR A 21 -1.45 -18.16 2.64
N TRP A 22 -1.19 -18.87 1.52
CA TRP A 22 -1.59 -20.28 1.36
C TRP A 22 -0.79 -21.27 2.21
N LYS A 23 0.25 -20.79 2.92
CA LYS A 23 1.00 -21.55 3.93
C LYS A 23 0.81 -21.06 5.36
N SER A 24 0.01 -20.01 5.55
CA SER A 24 -0.30 -19.42 6.85
C SER A 24 -1.17 -20.32 7.74
N GLU A 25 -1.43 -19.89 8.95
CA GLU A 25 -2.38 -20.49 9.91
C GLU A 25 -3.80 -20.52 9.36
N GLU A 26 -4.18 -19.60 8.45
CA GLU A 26 -5.50 -19.56 7.81
C GLU A 26 -5.64 -20.51 6.60
N LYS A 27 -4.60 -21.27 6.23
CA LYS A 27 -4.56 -22.14 5.04
C LYS A 27 -5.77 -23.05 4.88
N LYS A 28 -6.25 -23.67 5.97
CA LYS A 28 -7.39 -24.61 5.91
C LYS A 28 -8.67 -23.91 5.45
N LYS A 29 -8.95 -22.72 6.00
CA LYS A 29 -10.10 -21.88 5.62
C LYS A 29 -9.95 -21.37 4.18
N ALA A 30 -8.75 -20.94 3.81
CA ALA A 30 -8.46 -20.43 2.46
C ALA A 30 -8.69 -21.51 1.39
N TYR A 31 -8.17 -22.72 1.58
CA TYR A 31 -8.39 -23.84 0.65
C TYR A 31 -9.85 -24.27 0.61
N ALA A 32 -10.54 -24.36 1.75
CA ALA A 32 -11.96 -24.72 1.79
C ALA A 32 -12.82 -23.71 1.01
N LEU A 33 -12.59 -22.41 1.19
CA LEU A 33 -13.27 -21.35 0.44
C LEU A 33 -12.95 -21.44 -1.07
N LEU A 34 -11.68 -21.63 -1.43
CA LEU A 34 -11.29 -21.74 -2.84
C LEU A 34 -11.95 -22.92 -3.52
N VAL A 35 -11.95 -24.10 -2.88
CA VAL A 35 -12.62 -25.30 -3.41
C VAL A 35 -14.12 -25.06 -3.56
N ALA A 36 -14.77 -24.46 -2.56
CA ALA A 36 -16.19 -24.12 -2.63
C ALA A 36 -16.49 -23.14 -3.79
N ILE A 37 -15.66 -22.12 -3.98
CA ILE A 37 -15.78 -21.14 -5.10
C ILE A 37 -15.64 -21.87 -6.44
N LEU A 38 -14.65 -22.75 -6.58
CA LEU A 38 -14.43 -23.51 -7.82
C LEU A 38 -15.60 -24.46 -8.11
N LEU A 39 -16.11 -25.18 -7.11
CA LEU A 39 -17.27 -26.07 -7.27
C LEU A 39 -18.51 -25.27 -7.68
N LEU A 40 -18.79 -24.15 -7.04
CA LEU A 40 -19.90 -23.27 -7.43
C LEU A 40 -19.71 -22.69 -8.84
N THR A 41 -18.49 -22.32 -9.21
CA THR A 41 -18.17 -21.81 -10.56
C THR A 41 -18.42 -22.92 -11.61
N LEU A 42 -18.01 -24.14 -11.36
CA LEU A 42 -18.29 -25.28 -12.22
C LEU A 42 -19.79 -25.59 -12.31
N ALA A 43 -20.50 -25.51 -11.18
CA ALA A 43 -21.97 -25.66 -11.15
C ALA A 43 -22.66 -24.55 -11.97
N VAL A 44 -22.19 -23.30 -11.90
CA VAL A 44 -22.69 -22.22 -12.76
C VAL A 44 -22.47 -22.52 -14.24
N VAL A 45 -21.31 -23.08 -14.63
CA VAL A 45 -21.05 -23.48 -16.01
C VAL A 45 -21.99 -24.64 -16.43
N ALA A 46 -22.19 -25.64 -15.56
CA ALA A 46 -23.15 -26.73 -15.82
C ALA A 46 -24.59 -26.18 -16.01
N MET A 47 -25.00 -25.20 -15.22
CA MET A 47 -26.30 -24.55 -15.39
C MET A 47 -26.42 -23.82 -16.74
N LEU A 48 -25.35 -23.19 -17.24
CA LEU A 48 -25.33 -22.58 -18.57
C LEU A 48 -25.52 -23.62 -19.68
N VAL A 49 -24.93 -24.80 -19.52
CA VAL A 49 -25.13 -25.93 -20.43
C VAL A 49 -26.58 -26.43 -20.42
N LEU A 50 -27.18 -26.58 -19.22
CA LEU A 50 -28.59 -27.00 -19.08
C LEU A 50 -29.55 -25.95 -19.67
N LEU A 51 -29.27 -24.67 -19.49
CA LEU A 51 -30.05 -23.58 -20.10
C LEU A 51 -29.91 -23.58 -21.64
N ASN A 52 -28.75 -23.94 -22.17
CA ASN A 52 -28.55 -24.08 -23.61
C ASN A 52 -29.36 -25.28 -24.17
N GLN A 53 -29.42 -26.40 -23.44
CA GLN A 53 -30.29 -27.54 -23.82
C GLN A 53 -31.78 -27.19 -23.70
N TRP A 54 -32.16 -26.43 -22.66
CA TRP A 54 -33.51 -25.93 -22.51
C TRP A 54 -33.94 -25.08 -23.70
N ASN A 55 -33.07 -24.17 -24.20
CA ASN A 55 -33.35 -23.41 -25.42
C ASN A 55 -33.79 -24.31 -26.59
N ASN A 56 -33.09 -25.41 -26.83
CA ASN A 56 -33.47 -26.34 -27.89
C ASN A 56 -34.88 -26.90 -27.66
N ALA A 57 -35.14 -27.45 -26.48
CA ALA A 57 -36.42 -28.06 -26.14
C ALA A 57 -37.59 -27.09 -26.25
N PHE A 58 -37.42 -25.87 -25.68
CA PHE A 58 -38.46 -24.85 -25.66
C PHE A 58 -38.82 -24.36 -27.07
N TYR A 59 -37.81 -23.95 -27.88
CA TYR A 59 -38.08 -23.42 -29.20
C TYR A 59 -38.52 -24.50 -30.19
N THR A 60 -38.15 -25.78 -29.98
CA THR A 60 -38.68 -26.88 -30.77
C THR A 60 -40.15 -27.16 -30.43
N ALA A 61 -40.52 -27.12 -29.14
CA ALA A 61 -41.93 -27.25 -28.73
C ALA A 61 -42.79 -26.07 -29.26
N LEU A 62 -42.21 -24.88 -29.29
CA LEU A 62 -42.87 -23.69 -29.87
C LEU A 62 -43.10 -23.85 -31.38
N GLN A 63 -42.08 -24.33 -32.12
CA GLN A 63 -42.17 -24.59 -33.55
C GLN A 63 -43.27 -25.61 -33.88
N ASN A 64 -43.44 -26.63 -33.01
CA ASN A 64 -44.41 -27.70 -33.21
C ASN A 64 -45.77 -27.45 -32.55
N TYR A 65 -46.01 -26.24 -31.98
CA TYR A 65 -47.25 -25.86 -31.30
C TYR A 65 -47.68 -26.81 -30.16
N GLN A 66 -46.70 -27.40 -29.44
CA GLN A 66 -46.93 -28.37 -28.37
C GLN A 66 -47.21 -27.64 -27.04
N THR A 67 -48.48 -27.28 -26.79
CA THR A 67 -48.87 -26.41 -25.67
C THR A 67 -48.47 -26.99 -24.31
N GLU A 68 -48.69 -28.25 -24.05
CA GLU A 68 -48.33 -28.89 -22.77
C GLU A 68 -46.82 -28.85 -22.54
N GLU A 69 -46.03 -29.16 -23.57
CA GLU A 69 -44.57 -29.13 -23.49
C GLU A 69 -44.04 -27.71 -23.28
N ILE A 70 -44.65 -26.72 -23.91
CA ILE A 70 -44.28 -25.31 -23.69
C ILE A 70 -44.43 -24.95 -22.22
N PHE A 71 -45.58 -25.26 -21.57
CA PHE A 71 -45.78 -25.00 -20.15
C PHE A 71 -44.84 -25.79 -19.25
N HIS A 72 -44.51 -27.03 -19.61
CA HIS A 72 -43.50 -27.85 -18.92
C HIS A 72 -42.13 -27.18 -18.99
N GLN A 73 -41.73 -26.72 -20.17
CA GLN A 73 -40.42 -26.06 -20.34
C GLN A 73 -40.35 -24.72 -19.61
N LEU A 74 -41.46 -23.95 -19.51
CA LEU A 74 -41.50 -22.71 -18.71
C LEU A 74 -41.28 -22.99 -17.22
N LYS A 75 -41.94 -24.03 -16.67
CA LYS A 75 -41.68 -24.45 -15.27
C LYS A 75 -40.21 -24.85 -15.06
N ARG A 76 -39.67 -25.66 -16.00
CA ARG A 76 -38.27 -26.06 -15.96
C ARG A 76 -37.31 -24.89 -16.01
N PHE A 77 -37.57 -23.89 -16.86
CA PHE A 77 -36.79 -22.67 -16.92
C PHE A 77 -36.78 -21.94 -15.58
N THR A 78 -37.94 -21.76 -14.96
CA THR A 78 -38.04 -21.06 -13.67
C THR A 78 -37.14 -21.73 -12.61
N VAL A 79 -37.15 -23.06 -12.53
CA VAL A 79 -36.28 -23.80 -11.59
C VAL A 79 -34.79 -23.62 -11.93
N LEU A 80 -34.43 -23.80 -13.23
CA LEU A 80 -33.06 -23.65 -13.68
C LEU A 80 -32.52 -22.22 -13.44
N ALA A 81 -33.33 -21.20 -13.76
CA ALA A 81 -32.97 -19.81 -13.59
C ALA A 81 -32.76 -19.47 -12.09
N PHE A 82 -33.68 -19.92 -11.22
CA PHE A 82 -33.58 -19.69 -9.80
C PHE A 82 -32.32 -20.36 -9.20
N LEU A 83 -32.05 -21.59 -9.57
CA LEU A 83 -30.87 -22.32 -9.14
C LEU A 83 -29.57 -21.66 -9.65
N TYR A 84 -29.57 -21.23 -10.93
CA TYR A 84 -28.43 -20.47 -11.50
C TYR A 84 -28.15 -19.20 -10.69
N ILE A 85 -29.19 -18.42 -10.35
CA ILE A 85 -29.04 -17.18 -9.57
C ILE A 85 -28.42 -17.49 -8.20
N ILE A 86 -28.96 -18.50 -7.49
CA ILE A 86 -28.41 -18.89 -6.17
C ILE A 86 -26.92 -19.26 -6.30
N LEU A 87 -26.56 -20.13 -7.23
CA LEU A 87 -25.19 -20.58 -7.41
C LEU A 87 -24.25 -19.41 -7.77
N ALA A 88 -24.69 -18.51 -8.66
CA ALA A 88 -23.90 -17.35 -9.07
C ALA A 88 -23.69 -16.35 -7.92
N VAL A 89 -24.73 -16.07 -7.14
CA VAL A 89 -24.66 -15.15 -5.99
C VAL A 89 -23.75 -15.71 -4.90
N TYR A 90 -23.88 -16.99 -4.56
CA TYR A 90 -23.02 -17.59 -3.53
C TYR A 90 -21.57 -17.76 -4.00
N ALA A 91 -21.32 -18.05 -5.29
CA ALA A 91 -19.96 -18.06 -5.84
C ALA A 91 -19.31 -16.69 -5.70
N TYR A 92 -20.02 -15.62 -6.06
CA TYR A 92 -19.55 -14.24 -5.87
C TYR A 92 -19.32 -13.90 -4.40
N TYR A 93 -20.29 -14.22 -3.53
CA TYR A 93 -20.20 -13.94 -2.09
C TYR A 93 -18.97 -14.60 -1.45
N LEU A 94 -18.78 -15.91 -1.69
CA LEU A 94 -17.61 -16.62 -1.13
C LEU A 94 -16.29 -16.09 -1.69
N GLN A 95 -16.28 -15.64 -2.93
CA GLN A 95 -15.12 -14.97 -3.51
C GLN A 95 -14.78 -13.69 -2.77
N GLN A 96 -15.76 -12.84 -2.42
CA GLN A 96 -15.54 -11.62 -1.63
C GLN A 96 -15.07 -11.95 -0.21
N VAL A 97 -15.60 -13.00 0.42
CA VAL A 97 -15.16 -13.48 1.73
C VAL A 97 -13.68 -13.88 1.69
N LEU A 98 -13.25 -14.61 0.65
CA LEU A 98 -11.85 -15.01 0.50
C LEU A 98 -10.94 -13.80 0.24
N VAL A 99 -11.37 -12.85 -0.59
CA VAL A 99 -10.65 -11.56 -0.80
C VAL A 99 -10.46 -10.83 0.52
N LEU A 100 -11.52 -10.70 1.32
CA LEU A 100 -11.49 -10.00 2.62
C LEU A 100 -10.50 -10.66 3.60
N ASN A 101 -10.55 -11.99 3.73
CA ASN A 101 -9.67 -12.73 4.63
C ASN A 101 -8.21 -12.62 4.20
N TRP A 102 -7.93 -12.82 2.90
CA TRP A 102 -6.57 -12.72 2.37
C TRP A 102 -6.01 -11.30 2.49
N ARG A 103 -6.83 -10.28 2.16
CA ARG A 103 -6.46 -8.86 2.34
C ARG A 103 -6.12 -8.55 3.79
N ARG A 104 -7.00 -8.94 4.74
CA ARG A 104 -6.78 -8.73 6.19
C ARG A 104 -5.45 -9.32 6.63
N TRP A 105 -5.21 -10.59 6.30
CA TRP A 105 -3.98 -11.27 6.67
C TRP A 105 -2.72 -10.60 6.09
N LEU A 106 -2.77 -10.28 4.81
CA LEU A 106 -1.62 -9.69 4.10
C LEU A 106 -1.34 -8.26 4.59
N THR A 107 -2.37 -7.45 4.81
CA THR A 107 -2.25 -6.09 5.35
C THR A 107 -1.62 -6.09 6.73
N ASN A 108 -2.12 -6.93 7.66
CA ASN A 108 -1.55 -7.04 9.01
C ASN A 108 -0.08 -7.44 8.94
N ARG A 109 0.26 -8.43 8.12
CA ARG A 109 1.66 -8.85 7.93
C ARG A 109 2.56 -7.73 7.42
N TYR A 110 2.08 -6.89 6.49
CA TYR A 110 2.87 -5.75 6.00
C TYR A 110 3.01 -4.67 7.07
N ILE A 111 1.96 -4.38 7.84
CA ILE A 111 2.00 -3.44 8.96
C ILE A 111 3.05 -3.91 9.99
N ASP A 112 2.97 -5.17 10.42
CA ASP A 112 3.90 -5.73 11.40
C ASP A 112 5.36 -5.63 10.91
N ARG A 113 5.64 -6.04 9.66
CA ARG A 113 6.99 -5.96 9.09
C ARG A 113 7.49 -4.54 8.90
N TRP A 114 6.60 -3.61 8.59
CA TRP A 114 6.94 -2.20 8.41
C TRP A 114 7.27 -1.52 9.74
N LEU A 115 6.57 -1.89 10.82
CA LEU A 115 6.82 -1.36 12.16
C LEU A 115 8.01 -2.04 12.86
N GLN A 116 8.23 -3.35 12.60
CA GLN A 116 9.32 -4.10 13.23
C GLN A 116 10.69 -3.48 12.96
N HIS A 117 11.55 -3.43 14.00
CA HIS A 117 12.93 -2.91 13.93
C HIS A 117 13.03 -1.49 13.34
N GLN A 118 11.99 -0.67 13.51
CA GLN A 118 11.92 0.71 12.97
C GLN A 118 12.14 0.75 11.44
N THR A 119 11.67 -0.28 10.73
CA THR A 119 11.85 -0.40 9.29
C THR A 119 11.30 0.82 8.56
N TYR A 120 10.17 1.41 9.00
CA TYR A 120 9.57 2.63 8.46
C TYR A 120 10.58 3.80 8.44
N TYR A 121 11.31 4.02 9.54
CA TYR A 121 12.29 5.09 9.66
C TYR A 121 13.54 4.84 8.81
N ARG A 122 14.04 3.60 8.83
CA ARG A 122 15.20 3.21 8.03
C ARG A 122 14.94 3.28 6.53
N LEU A 123 13.74 2.93 6.12
CA LEU A 123 13.29 3.06 4.74
C LEU A 123 13.39 4.52 4.26
N GLU A 124 12.94 5.48 5.06
CA GLU A 124 13.04 6.91 4.75
C GLU A 124 14.49 7.40 4.62
N MET A 125 15.40 6.86 5.45
CA MET A 125 16.81 7.25 5.43
C MET A 125 17.59 6.69 4.22
N PHE A 126 17.28 5.47 3.79
CA PHE A 126 17.98 4.81 2.69
C PHE A 126 17.40 5.10 1.30
N GLY A 127 16.18 5.62 1.23
CA GLY A 127 15.41 5.73 0.00
C GLY A 127 15.35 7.12 -0.62
N LYS A 128 16.23 7.44 -1.58
CA LYS A 128 16.07 8.63 -2.44
C LYS A 128 14.89 8.53 -3.42
N GLU A 129 14.30 7.36 -3.63
CA GLU A 129 13.24 7.08 -4.61
C GLU A 129 12.12 6.20 -4.04
N MET A 130 11.95 6.18 -2.71
CA MET A 130 11.00 5.24 -2.13
C MET A 130 9.58 5.72 -2.27
N ASP A 131 8.84 4.88 -2.95
CA ASP A 131 7.41 5.00 -3.23
C ASP A 131 6.59 4.80 -1.93
N ASN A 132 5.56 5.57 -1.76
CA ASN A 132 4.68 5.71 -0.59
C ASN A 132 4.29 4.38 0.08
N PRO A 133 4.83 3.99 1.26
CA PRO A 133 4.52 2.75 1.95
C PRO A 133 3.04 2.62 2.33
N ASP A 134 2.41 3.74 2.70
CA ASP A 134 0.99 3.88 3.00
C ASP A 134 0.12 3.41 1.84
N GLN A 135 0.43 3.82 0.61
CA GLN A 135 -0.29 3.40 -0.60
C GLN A 135 -0.04 1.91 -0.90
N ARG A 136 1.18 1.39 -0.65
CA ARG A 136 1.48 -0.04 -0.85
C ARG A 136 0.63 -0.91 0.06
N ILE A 137 0.52 -0.54 1.35
CA ILE A 137 -0.22 -1.30 2.36
C ILE A 137 -1.74 -1.17 2.19
N SER A 138 -2.24 0.04 1.92
CA SER A 138 -3.69 0.31 1.86
C SER A 138 -4.32 -0.06 0.53
N GLU A 139 -3.71 0.31 -0.60
CA GLU A 139 -4.29 0.19 -1.94
C GLU A 139 -3.74 -1.02 -2.71
N ASP A 140 -2.40 -1.15 -2.82
CA ASP A 140 -1.80 -2.18 -3.67
C ASP A 140 -2.06 -3.59 -3.15
N VAL A 141 -2.08 -3.81 -1.84
CA VAL A 141 -2.48 -5.09 -1.24
C VAL A 141 -3.90 -5.45 -1.66
N ASN A 142 -4.84 -4.50 -1.60
CA ASN A 142 -6.23 -4.73 -2.01
C ASN A 142 -6.33 -5.07 -3.50
N LEU A 143 -5.67 -4.29 -4.36
CA LEU A 143 -5.66 -4.51 -5.80
C LEU A 143 -5.02 -5.86 -6.17
N PHE A 144 -3.91 -6.21 -5.51
CA PHE A 144 -3.23 -7.50 -5.71
C PHE A 144 -4.15 -8.67 -5.42
N VAL A 145 -4.76 -8.71 -4.23
CA VAL A 145 -5.61 -9.83 -3.80
C VAL A 145 -6.85 -9.94 -4.69
N THR A 146 -7.55 -8.82 -4.92
CA THR A 146 -8.79 -8.79 -5.69
C THR A 146 -8.55 -9.23 -7.14
N LYS A 147 -7.51 -8.68 -7.79
CA LYS A 147 -7.20 -9.03 -9.19
C LYS A 147 -6.64 -10.43 -9.32
N THR A 148 -5.77 -10.88 -8.42
CA THR A 148 -5.19 -12.23 -8.47
C THR A 148 -6.28 -13.30 -8.38
N LEU A 149 -7.18 -13.18 -7.41
CA LEU A 149 -8.29 -14.14 -7.27
C LEU A 149 -9.29 -14.01 -8.42
N GLY A 150 -9.61 -12.78 -8.83
CA GLY A 150 -10.50 -12.51 -9.96
C GLY A 150 -10.00 -13.13 -11.26
N PHE A 151 -8.72 -12.99 -11.58
CA PHE A 151 -8.11 -13.60 -12.76
C PHE A 151 -8.11 -15.11 -12.67
N PHE A 152 -7.74 -15.69 -11.53
CA PHE A 152 -7.72 -17.12 -11.35
C PHE A 152 -9.11 -17.75 -11.56
N VAL A 153 -10.13 -17.25 -10.86
CA VAL A 153 -11.51 -17.75 -10.97
C VAL A 153 -12.08 -17.48 -12.36
N GLY A 154 -11.81 -16.30 -12.94
CA GLY A 154 -12.26 -15.91 -14.28
C GLY A 154 -11.65 -16.79 -15.37
N ILE A 155 -10.36 -17.10 -15.30
CA ILE A 155 -9.70 -18.03 -16.25
C ILE A 155 -10.30 -19.44 -16.15
N VAL A 156 -10.48 -19.96 -14.93
CA VAL A 156 -11.10 -21.27 -14.74
C VAL A 156 -12.50 -21.29 -15.33
N LYS A 157 -13.33 -20.27 -15.04
CA LYS A 157 -14.68 -20.14 -15.62
C LYS A 157 -14.65 -20.09 -17.14
N ALA A 158 -13.79 -19.24 -17.72
CA ALA A 158 -13.67 -19.07 -19.17
C ALA A 158 -13.23 -20.38 -19.85
N LEU A 159 -12.23 -21.09 -19.31
CA LEU A 159 -11.76 -22.35 -19.86
C LEU A 159 -12.83 -23.45 -19.77
N CYS A 160 -13.49 -23.60 -18.63
CA CYS A 160 -14.55 -24.60 -18.47
C CYS A 160 -15.76 -24.32 -19.39
N THR A 161 -16.15 -23.03 -19.51
CA THR A 161 -17.20 -22.62 -20.45
C THR A 161 -16.78 -22.88 -21.88
N LEU A 162 -15.56 -22.53 -22.26
CA LEU A 162 -15.03 -22.76 -23.60
C LEU A 162 -15.06 -24.25 -23.98
N VAL A 163 -14.51 -25.11 -23.12
CA VAL A 163 -14.48 -26.57 -23.37
C VAL A 163 -15.90 -27.12 -23.51
N SER A 164 -16.81 -26.78 -22.57
CA SER A 164 -18.18 -27.28 -22.60
C SER A 164 -18.93 -26.86 -23.88
N PHE A 165 -18.83 -25.59 -24.25
CA PHE A 165 -19.57 -25.08 -25.40
C PHE A 165 -18.91 -25.37 -26.75
N VAL A 166 -17.60 -25.58 -26.81
CA VAL A 166 -16.92 -26.11 -28.01
C VAL A 166 -17.42 -27.53 -28.31
N VAL A 167 -17.56 -28.40 -27.28
CA VAL A 167 -18.09 -29.76 -27.47
C VAL A 167 -19.53 -29.70 -27.97
N ILE A 168 -20.39 -28.88 -27.38
CA ILE A 168 -21.77 -28.69 -27.81
C ILE A 168 -21.83 -28.19 -29.27
N LEU A 169 -21.08 -27.14 -29.56
CA LEU A 169 -21.05 -26.50 -30.87
C LEU A 169 -20.52 -27.46 -31.95
N TRP A 170 -19.52 -28.29 -31.59
CA TRP A 170 -18.99 -29.32 -32.48
C TRP A 170 -20.05 -30.39 -32.84
N GLN A 171 -20.80 -30.86 -31.85
CA GLN A 171 -21.86 -31.87 -32.06
C GLN A 171 -23.02 -31.30 -32.88
N LEU A 172 -23.41 -30.03 -32.65
CA LEU A 172 -24.53 -29.40 -33.32
C LEU A 172 -24.20 -28.93 -34.74
N SER A 173 -22.92 -28.59 -35.02
CA SER A 173 -22.56 -28.00 -36.31
C SER A 173 -22.65 -28.94 -37.49
N GLY A 174 -22.49 -30.29 -37.27
CA GLY A 174 -22.41 -31.24 -38.35
C GLY A 174 -21.26 -31.01 -39.33
N PRO A 175 -21.13 -31.77 -40.40
CA PRO A 175 -20.14 -31.54 -41.44
C PRO A 175 -20.59 -30.47 -42.45
N PHE A 176 -19.70 -29.54 -42.76
CA PHE A 176 -19.88 -28.62 -43.90
C PHE A 176 -19.18 -29.19 -45.12
N SER A 177 -19.96 -29.46 -46.20
CA SER A 177 -19.41 -30.01 -47.42
C SER A 177 -19.46 -28.96 -48.52
N PHE A 178 -18.32 -28.66 -49.15
CA PHE A 178 -18.24 -27.79 -50.32
C PHE A 178 -17.32 -28.40 -51.38
N ALA A 179 -17.67 -28.14 -52.64
CA ALA A 179 -16.87 -28.59 -53.76
C ALA A 179 -15.89 -27.45 -54.15
N LEU A 180 -14.59 -27.71 -54.10
CA LEU A 180 -13.55 -26.80 -54.54
C LEU A 180 -12.52 -27.59 -55.39
N LEU A 181 -12.23 -27.09 -56.58
CA LEU A 181 -11.26 -27.70 -57.50
C LEU A 181 -11.58 -29.19 -57.81
N GLY A 182 -12.86 -29.55 -58.00
CA GLY A 182 -13.29 -30.93 -58.34
C GLY A 182 -13.22 -31.95 -57.17
N ARG A 183 -12.91 -31.51 -55.97
CA ARG A 183 -12.91 -32.32 -54.73
C ARG A 183 -13.95 -31.83 -53.75
N THR A 184 -14.70 -32.74 -53.14
CA THR A 184 -15.59 -32.41 -52.01
C THR A 184 -14.82 -32.42 -50.71
N TRP A 185 -14.77 -31.27 -50.09
CA TRP A 185 -14.14 -31.09 -48.78
C TRP A 185 -15.22 -31.22 -47.69
N HIS A 186 -14.93 -32.00 -46.64
CA HIS A 186 -15.80 -32.16 -45.49
C HIS A 186 -15.09 -31.59 -44.26
N ILE A 187 -15.59 -30.48 -43.72
CA ILE A 187 -15.06 -29.86 -42.50
C ILE A 187 -15.98 -30.22 -41.34
N PRO A 188 -15.58 -31.14 -40.44
CA PRO A 188 -16.36 -31.48 -39.26
C PRO A 188 -16.30 -30.31 -38.24
N GLY A 189 -17.40 -30.07 -37.55
CA GLY A 189 -17.40 -29.02 -36.50
C GLY A 189 -17.16 -27.61 -37.01
N TYR A 190 -17.51 -27.29 -38.27
CA TYR A 190 -17.13 -26.04 -38.95
C TYR A 190 -17.51 -24.78 -38.17
N MET A 191 -18.60 -24.79 -37.38
CA MET A 191 -19.01 -23.65 -36.55
C MET A 191 -17.98 -23.29 -35.47
N VAL A 192 -17.24 -24.26 -34.95
CA VAL A 192 -16.15 -24.05 -33.99
C VAL A 192 -15.01 -23.31 -34.66
N TRP A 193 -14.60 -23.74 -35.85
CA TRP A 193 -13.52 -23.06 -36.60
C TRP A 193 -13.89 -21.65 -36.98
N VAL A 194 -15.15 -21.45 -37.37
CA VAL A 194 -15.70 -20.13 -37.66
C VAL A 194 -15.72 -19.25 -36.41
N ALA A 195 -16.12 -19.77 -35.24
CA ALA A 195 -16.09 -19.02 -33.98
C ALA A 195 -14.66 -18.65 -33.58
N VAL A 196 -13.69 -19.54 -33.71
CA VAL A 196 -12.28 -19.30 -33.43
C VAL A 196 -11.73 -18.25 -34.37
N ALA A 197 -11.97 -18.34 -35.69
CA ALA A 197 -11.52 -17.38 -36.68
C ALA A 197 -12.11 -15.97 -36.41
N TYR A 198 -13.42 -15.94 -36.11
CA TYR A 198 -14.12 -14.71 -35.76
C TYR A 198 -13.53 -14.05 -34.48
N ALA A 199 -13.36 -14.83 -33.41
CA ALA A 199 -12.77 -14.36 -32.17
C ALA A 199 -11.32 -13.88 -32.37
N ALA A 200 -10.51 -14.63 -33.15
CA ALA A 200 -9.14 -14.25 -33.46
C ALA A 200 -9.05 -12.92 -34.21
N LEU A 201 -9.92 -12.74 -35.22
CA LEU A 201 -10.02 -11.49 -35.98
C LEU A 201 -10.41 -10.32 -35.08
N CYS A 202 -11.45 -10.49 -34.27
CA CYS A 202 -11.92 -9.46 -33.33
C CYS A 202 -10.86 -9.12 -32.28
N THR A 203 -10.18 -10.13 -31.75
CA THR A 203 -9.06 -9.96 -30.81
C THR A 203 -7.93 -9.16 -31.43
N TRP A 204 -7.53 -9.52 -32.64
CA TRP A 204 -6.47 -8.80 -33.37
C TRP A 204 -6.83 -7.34 -33.63
N LEU A 205 -8.06 -7.06 -34.08
CA LEU A 205 -8.55 -5.71 -34.31
C LEU A 205 -8.62 -4.91 -33.01
N THR A 206 -9.14 -5.48 -31.93
CA THR A 206 -9.24 -4.84 -30.60
C THR A 206 -7.85 -4.51 -30.07
N HIS A 207 -6.90 -5.42 -30.18
CA HIS A 207 -5.51 -5.18 -29.78
C HIS A 207 -4.88 -4.05 -30.62
N ARG A 208 -5.07 -4.06 -31.93
CA ARG A 208 -4.53 -3.04 -32.85
C ARG A 208 -5.02 -1.63 -32.53
N VAL A 209 -6.26 -1.49 -32.08
CA VAL A 209 -6.86 -0.20 -31.72
C VAL A 209 -6.56 0.16 -30.26
N GLY A 210 -6.66 -0.80 -29.37
CA GLY A 210 -6.65 -0.58 -27.92
C GLY A 210 -5.26 -0.48 -27.27
N HIS A 211 -4.19 -1.01 -27.91
CA HIS A 211 -2.86 -1.06 -27.27
C HIS A 211 -2.34 0.30 -26.80
N LYS A 212 -2.71 1.40 -27.48
CA LYS A 212 -2.30 2.77 -27.10
C LYS A 212 -3.01 3.29 -25.84
N LEU A 213 -4.16 2.71 -25.46
CA LEU A 213 -4.90 3.13 -24.26
C LEU A 213 -4.11 2.83 -22.98
N VAL A 214 -3.32 1.77 -22.94
CA VAL A 214 -2.50 1.43 -21.76
C VAL A 214 -1.54 2.57 -21.42
N ALA A 215 -0.80 3.06 -22.42
CA ALA A 215 0.14 4.17 -22.22
C ALA A 215 -0.57 5.49 -21.88
N LEU A 216 -1.73 5.75 -22.47
CA LEU A 216 -2.53 6.95 -22.19
C LEU A 216 -3.11 6.92 -20.77
N ASN A 217 -3.62 5.76 -20.32
CA ASN A 217 -4.13 5.58 -18.95
C ASN A 217 -3.01 5.73 -17.92
N PHE A 218 -1.82 5.18 -18.18
CA PHE A 218 -0.67 5.38 -17.31
C PHE A 218 -0.29 6.88 -17.22
N SER A 219 -0.25 7.57 -18.36
CA SER A 219 -0.01 9.02 -18.38
C SER A 219 -1.09 9.80 -17.64
N GLN A 220 -2.35 9.35 -17.69
CA GLN A 220 -3.46 9.97 -16.98
C GLN A 220 -3.26 9.87 -15.47
N GLN A 221 -3.00 8.66 -14.95
CA GLN A 221 -2.74 8.45 -13.52
C GLN A 221 -1.58 9.31 -13.00
N ARG A 222 -0.48 9.39 -13.77
CA ARG A 222 0.66 10.23 -13.41
C ARG A 222 0.26 11.71 -13.33
N ARG A 223 -0.46 12.24 -14.33
CA ARG A 223 -0.88 13.65 -14.36
C ARG A 223 -1.88 13.99 -13.25
N GLU A 224 -2.78 13.06 -12.91
CA GLU A 224 -3.69 13.20 -11.77
C GLU A 224 -2.93 13.22 -10.44
N ALA A 225 -1.93 12.36 -10.27
CA ALA A 225 -1.06 12.36 -9.10
C ALA A 225 -0.28 13.68 -8.99
N ASP A 226 0.32 14.17 -10.09
CA ASP A 226 1.05 15.44 -10.12
C ASP A 226 0.15 16.64 -9.78
N PHE A 227 -1.09 16.64 -10.26
CA PHE A 227 -2.07 17.68 -9.96
C PHE A 227 -2.49 17.65 -8.49
N ARG A 228 -2.86 16.48 -7.97
CA ARG A 228 -3.20 16.28 -6.55
C ARG A 228 -2.05 16.66 -5.63
N PHE A 229 -0.83 16.23 -5.95
CA PHE A 229 0.37 16.57 -5.17
C PHE A 229 0.60 18.08 -5.09
N SER A 230 0.39 18.82 -6.20
CA SER A 230 0.55 20.28 -6.16
C SER A 230 -0.46 20.97 -5.24
N MET A 231 -1.72 20.50 -5.22
CA MET A 231 -2.74 21.03 -4.31
C MET A 231 -2.46 20.68 -2.84
N MET A 232 -2.00 19.44 -2.58
CA MET A 232 -1.63 19.00 -1.24
C MET A 232 -0.47 19.83 -0.69
N ARG A 233 0.56 20.07 -1.51
CA ARG A 233 1.70 20.93 -1.13
C ARG A 233 1.27 22.36 -0.81
N MET A 234 0.34 22.94 -1.58
CA MET A 234 -0.22 24.27 -1.24
C MET A 234 -0.95 24.23 0.10
N ARG A 235 -1.77 23.19 0.36
CA ARG A 235 -2.51 23.05 1.62
C ARG A 235 -1.57 22.95 2.83
N GLU A 236 -0.49 22.19 2.71
CA GLU A 236 0.52 22.04 3.77
C GLU A 236 1.26 23.35 4.06
N ASN A 237 1.34 24.26 3.08
CA ASN A 237 2.02 25.55 3.20
C ASN A 237 1.05 26.73 3.06
N ALA A 238 -0.22 26.54 3.41
CA ALA A 238 -1.29 27.51 3.15
C ALA A 238 -1.00 28.88 3.77
N GLU A 239 -0.53 28.91 5.01
CA GLU A 239 -0.16 30.14 5.71
C GLU A 239 0.97 30.89 5.01
N SER A 240 2.04 30.19 4.61
CA SER A 240 3.16 30.79 3.90
C SER A 240 2.73 31.35 2.53
N VAL A 241 1.89 30.61 1.81
CA VAL A 241 1.36 31.08 0.51
C VAL A 241 0.50 32.32 0.68
N ALA A 242 -0.32 32.37 1.75
CA ALA A 242 -1.14 33.53 2.07
C ALA A 242 -0.28 34.75 2.46
N PHE A 243 0.78 34.56 3.27
CA PHE A 243 1.71 35.65 3.60
C PHE A 243 2.42 36.23 2.38
N TYR A 244 2.80 35.38 1.41
CA TYR A 244 3.42 35.82 0.15
C TYR A 244 2.41 36.30 -0.89
N GLN A 245 1.09 36.21 -0.64
CA GLN A 245 0.02 36.51 -1.59
C GLN A 245 0.22 35.75 -2.92
N GLY A 246 0.60 34.46 -2.80
CA GLY A 246 1.04 33.61 -3.90
C GLY A 246 -0.09 32.97 -4.71
N GLU A 247 -1.37 33.21 -4.39
CA GLU A 247 -2.54 32.54 -4.97
C GLU A 247 -2.59 32.65 -6.50
N GLY A 248 -2.20 33.83 -7.03
CA GLY A 248 -2.18 34.05 -8.47
C GLY A 248 -1.17 33.17 -9.23
N LEU A 249 0.00 32.90 -8.61
CA LEU A 249 1.02 31.99 -9.17
C LEU A 249 0.57 30.53 -9.07
N GLU A 250 0.16 30.11 -7.89
CA GLU A 250 -0.32 28.74 -7.65
C GLU A 250 -1.53 28.42 -8.53
N GLY A 251 -2.48 29.34 -8.66
CA GLY A 251 -3.64 29.18 -9.55
C GLY A 251 -3.25 28.99 -11.03
N ARG A 252 -2.21 29.67 -11.54
CA ARG A 252 -1.69 29.43 -12.90
C ARG A 252 -1.06 28.04 -13.02
N VAL A 253 -0.30 27.61 -12.02
CA VAL A 253 0.31 26.28 -11.98
C VAL A 253 -0.76 25.19 -12.01
N PHE A 254 -1.81 25.31 -11.17
CA PHE A 254 -2.92 24.36 -11.12
C PHE A 254 -3.67 24.29 -12.46
N LYS A 255 -4.04 25.45 -13.02
CA LYS A 255 -4.71 25.52 -14.34
C LYS A 255 -3.87 24.90 -15.44
N LYS A 256 -2.55 25.12 -15.45
CA LYS A 256 -1.63 24.50 -16.42
C LYS A 256 -1.57 22.98 -16.28
N ARG A 257 -1.43 22.46 -15.05
CA ARG A 257 -1.41 21.01 -14.79
C ARG A 257 -2.74 20.37 -15.17
N PHE A 258 -3.85 21.00 -14.82
CA PHE A 258 -5.18 20.55 -15.17
C PHE A 258 -5.43 20.53 -16.68
N ALA A 259 -4.97 21.54 -17.40
CA ALA A 259 -5.04 21.56 -18.87
C ALA A 259 -4.28 20.39 -19.52
N LEU A 260 -3.09 20.05 -19.00
CA LEU A 260 -2.33 18.88 -19.46
C LEU A 260 -3.06 17.55 -19.18
N LEU A 261 -3.76 17.46 -18.05
CA LEU A 261 -4.60 16.32 -17.69
C LEU A 261 -5.77 16.18 -18.68
N LEU A 262 -6.47 17.28 -18.96
CA LEU A 262 -7.60 17.31 -19.92
C LEU A 262 -7.16 16.94 -21.34
N ASP A 263 -6.00 17.45 -21.82
CA ASP A 263 -5.47 17.08 -23.14
C ASP A 263 -5.25 15.57 -23.28
N ASN A 264 -4.68 14.95 -22.23
CA ASN A 264 -4.51 13.51 -22.24
C ASN A 264 -5.83 12.75 -22.15
N PHE A 265 -6.77 13.24 -21.35
CA PHE A 265 -8.11 12.66 -21.22
C PHE A 265 -8.85 12.69 -22.56
N TRP A 266 -8.77 13.78 -23.33
CA TRP A 266 -9.32 13.84 -24.68
C TRP A 266 -8.73 12.77 -25.62
N LYS A 267 -7.43 12.50 -25.53
CA LYS A 267 -6.78 11.42 -26.30
C LYS A 267 -7.34 10.04 -25.92
N ILE A 268 -7.59 9.83 -24.62
CA ILE A 268 -8.25 8.61 -24.10
C ILE A 268 -9.66 8.50 -24.68
N VAL A 269 -10.48 9.55 -24.58
CA VAL A 269 -11.86 9.57 -25.08
C VAL A 269 -11.93 9.24 -26.57
N LEU A 270 -11.06 9.83 -27.38
CA LEU A 270 -11.01 9.56 -28.82
C LEU A 270 -10.62 8.10 -29.12
N LYS A 271 -9.67 7.54 -28.36
CA LYS A 271 -9.27 6.14 -28.52
C LYS A 271 -10.35 5.17 -28.01
N GLN A 272 -10.99 5.51 -26.90
CA GLN A 272 -12.07 4.73 -26.34
C GLN A 272 -13.29 4.74 -27.26
N LYS A 273 -13.62 5.88 -27.90
CA LYS A 273 -14.65 5.96 -28.93
C LYS A 273 -14.38 4.98 -30.08
N GLN A 274 -13.13 4.93 -30.59
CA GLN A 274 -12.75 3.99 -31.67
C GLN A 274 -12.90 2.53 -31.21
N LEU A 275 -12.52 2.21 -29.96
CA LEU A 275 -12.64 0.87 -29.41
C LEU A 275 -14.12 0.47 -29.23
N VAL A 276 -14.95 1.38 -28.70
CA VAL A 276 -16.40 1.14 -28.52
C VAL A 276 -17.09 0.94 -29.85
N TRP A 277 -16.77 1.72 -30.89
CA TRP A 277 -17.29 1.49 -32.26
C TRP A 277 -16.96 0.08 -32.76
N LEU A 278 -15.70 -0.32 -32.59
CA LEU A 278 -15.25 -1.65 -33.02
C LEU A 278 -15.96 -2.74 -32.23
N SER A 279 -15.96 -2.65 -30.88
CA SER A 279 -16.56 -3.68 -30.02
C SER A 279 -18.07 -3.78 -30.19
N SER A 280 -18.77 -2.66 -30.29
CA SER A 280 -20.22 -2.67 -30.56
C SER A 280 -20.53 -3.23 -31.96
N GLY A 281 -19.74 -2.88 -32.96
CA GLY A 281 -19.89 -3.38 -34.31
C GLY A 281 -19.76 -4.90 -34.39
N TYR A 282 -18.67 -5.44 -33.84
CA TYR A 282 -18.50 -6.90 -33.88
C TYR A 282 -19.51 -7.62 -32.98
N SER A 283 -19.91 -7.05 -31.83
CA SER A 283 -20.94 -7.66 -30.98
C SER A 283 -22.28 -7.76 -31.71
N GLN A 284 -22.70 -6.75 -32.48
CA GLN A 284 -23.92 -6.81 -33.27
C GLN A 284 -23.81 -7.85 -34.41
N ILE A 285 -22.66 -7.91 -35.08
CA ILE A 285 -22.41 -8.95 -36.10
C ILE A 285 -22.47 -10.34 -35.47
N ALA A 286 -21.89 -10.53 -34.28
CA ALA A 286 -21.87 -11.81 -33.57
C ALA A 286 -23.27 -12.36 -33.24
N ILE A 287 -24.27 -11.52 -33.06
CA ILE A 287 -25.67 -11.95 -32.81
C ILE A 287 -26.23 -12.63 -34.07
N ILE A 288 -26.03 -12.03 -35.24
CA ILE A 288 -26.60 -12.48 -36.51
C ILE A 288 -25.75 -13.57 -37.19
N PHE A 289 -24.45 -13.53 -37.02
CA PHE A 289 -23.49 -14.36 -37.73
C PHE A 289 -23.77 -15.90 -37.60
N PRO A 290 -24.02 -16.47 -36.40
CA PRO A 290 -24.35 -17.89 -36.29
C PRO A 290 -25.64 -18.27 -37.01
N PHE A 291 -26.62 -17.35 -37.08
CA PHE A 291 -27.85 -17.58 -37.85
C PHE A 291 -27.56 -17.62 -39.34
N VAL A 292 -26.81 -16.68 -39.88
CA VAL A 292 -26.45 -16.66 -41.32
C VAL A 292 -25.74 -17.97 -41.72
N VAL A 293 -24.85 -18.45 -40.87
CA VAL A 293 -24.08 -19.70 -41.13
C VAL A 293 -24.95 -20.95 -40.97
N ALA A 294 -25.94 -20.95 -40.06
CA ALA A 294 -26.81 -22.11 -39.78
C ALA A 294 -28.11 -22.13 -40.58
N ILE A 295 -28.62 -21.02 -41.15
CA ILE A 295 -29.84 -20.91 -41.93
C ILE A 295 -29.91 -21.90 -43.08
N PRO A 296 -28.86 -22.16 -43.89
CA PRO A 296 -28.96 -23.14 -44.99
C PRO A 296 -29.36 -24.55 -44.53
N ARG A 297 -28.89 -24.97 -43.33
CA ARG A 297 -29.25 -26.24 -42.74
C ARG A 297 -30.66 -26.24 -42.16
N PHE A 298 -31.07 -25.12 -41.57
CA PHE A 298 -32.44 -24.94 -41.09
C PHE A 298 -33.46 -25.01 -42.24
N LEU A 299 -33.19 -24.34 -43.37
CA LEU A 299 -34.04 -24.39 -44.54
C LEU A 299 -34.10 -25.77 -45.18
N ARG A 300 -33.04 -26.59 -45.05
CA ARG A 300 -33.03 -27.99 -45.45
C ARG A 300 -33.71 -28.92 -44.45
N ARG A 301 -34.28 -28.41 -43.36
CA ARG A 301 -34.91 -29.17 -42.26
C ARG A 301 -33.93 -30.10 -41.53
N GLU A 302 -32.64 -29.85 -41.62
CA GLU A 302 -31.60 -30.59 -40.89
C GLU A 302 -31.50 -30.12 -39.41
N LEU A 303 -32.00 -28.95 -39.13
CA LEU A 303 -32.06 -28.34 -37.81
C LEU A 303 -33.48 -27.86 -37.49
N THR A 304 -33.92 -28.02 -36.25
CA THR A 304 -35.14 -27.41 -35.71
C THR A 304 -34.88 -25.95 -35.36
N LEU A 305 -35.92 -25.15 -35.11
CA LEU A 305 -35.78 -23.78 -34.58
C LEU A 305 -35.04 -23.81 -33.25
N GLY A 306 -35.33 -24.78 -32.39
CA GLY A 306 -34.60 -24.99 -31.14
C GLY A 306 -33.12 -25.25 -31.33
N GLY A 307 -32.77 -26.11 -32.30
CA GLY A 307 -31.38 -26.38 -32.67
C GLY A 307 -30.65 -25.13 -33.18
N LEU A 308 -31.32 -24.30 -33.99
CA LEU A 308 -30.80 -23.05 -34.47
C LEU A 308 -30.50 -22.07 -33.33
N MET A 309 -31.43 -21.90 -32.38
CA MET A 309 -31.26 -21.04 -31.19
C MET A 309 -30.18 -21.56 -30.26
N GLN A 310 -30.09 -22.89 -30.11
CA GLN A 310 -29.04 -23.55 -29.33
C GLN A 310 -27.65 -23.30 -29.91
N VAL A 311 -27.48 -23.41 -31.23
CA VAL A 311 -26.22 -23.11 -31.94
C VAL A 311 -25.84 -21.64 -31.76
N ALA A 312 -26.78 -20.71 -31.92
CA ALA A 312 -26.52 -19.27 -31.76
C ALA A 312 -26.04 -18.93 -30.33
N THR A 313 -26.71 -19.54 -29.33
CA THR A 313 -26.32 -19.35 -27.91
C THR A 313 -24.96 -19.98 -27.62
N ALA A 314 -24.68 -21.19 -28.12
CA ALA A 314 -23.41 -21.87 -27.93
C ALA A 314 -22.25 -21.08 -28.58
N PHE A 315 -22.47 -20.57 -29.81
CA PHE A 315 -21.50 -19.72 -30.49
C PHE A 315 -21.15 -18.47 -29.69
N GLY A 316 -22.14 -17.76 -29.15
CA GLY A 316 -21.94 -16.62 -28.28
C GLY A 316 -21.09 -16.94 -27.04
N ARG A 317 -21.34 -18.09 -26.38
CA ARG A 317 -20.57 -18.54 -25.21
C ARG A 317 -19.11 -18.87 -25.55
N VAL A 318 -18.87 -19.49 -26.71
CA VAL A 318 -17.49 -19.73 -27.18
C VAL A 318 -16.78 -18.39 -27.45
N GLN A 319 -17.45 -17.48 -28.13
CA GLN A 319 -16.92 -16.14 -28.40
C GLN A 319 -16.60 -15.38 -27.11
N ASP A 320 -17.55 -15.30 -26.15
CA ASP A 320 -17.34 -14.61 -24.87
C ASP A 320 -16.13 -15.17 -24.12
N SER A 321 -16.00 -16.52 -24.12
CA SER A 321 -14.88 -17.20 -23.44
C SER A 321 -13.53 -16.89 -24.09
N LEU A 322 -13.48 -16.79 -25.43
CA LEU A 322 -12.27 -16.41 -26.16
C LEU A 322 -11.94 -14.93 -26.00
N SER A 323 -12.97 -14.06 -25.97
CA SER A 323 -12.81 -12.61 -25.78
C SER A 323 -12.36 -12.23 -24.36
N TYR A 324 -12.63 -13.09 -23.36
CA TYR A 324 -12.22 -12.85 -21.97
C TYR A 324 -10.75 -12.47 -21.81
N PHE A 325 -9.85 -13.13 -22.54
CA PHE A 325 -8.41 -12.84 -22.46
C PHE A 325 -8.04 -11.45 -22.99
N VAL A 326 -8.85 -10.92 -23.92
CA VAL A 326 -8.67 -9.56 -24.47
C VAL A 326 -9.17 -8.51 -23.49
N ASP A 327 -10.34 -8.77 -22.90
CA ASP A 327 -10.97 -7.86 -21.95
C ASP A 327 -10.12 -7.68 -20.68
N VAL A 328 -9.44 -8.75 -20.27
CA VAL A 328 -8.57 -8.78 -19.10
C VAL A 328 -7.20 -8.14 -19.35
N TYR A 329 -6.79 -7.95 -20.62
CA TYR A 329 -5.43 -7.50 -20.96
C TYR A 329 -5.01 -6.18 -20.29
N ALA A 330 -5.87 -5.17 -20.29
CA ALA A 330 -5.59 -3.88 -19.65
C ALA A 330 -5.45 -4.04 -18.11
N SER A 331 -6.33 -4.83 -17.51
CA SER A 331 -6.30 -5.14 -16.08
C SER A 331 -5.08 -5.97 -15.68
N LEU A 332 -4.55 -6.80 -16.61
CA LEU A 332 -3.33 -7.59 -16.41
C LEU A 332 -2.09 -6.68 -16.33
N ALA A 333 -2.02 -5.64 -17.16
CA ALA A 333 -0.92 -4.67 -17.11
C ALA A 333 -0.91 -3.88 -15.80
N GLU A 334 -2.08 -3.45 -15.32
CA GLU A 334 -2.22 -2.79 -14.02
C GLU A 334 -1.85 -3.75 -12.87
N TRP A 335 -2.32 -4.99 -12.92
CA TRP A 335 -1.98 -6.00 -11.92
C TRP A 335 -0.48 -6.31 -11.90
N GLN A 336 0.18 -6.40 -13.05
CA GLN A 336 1.63 -6.55 -13.14
C GLN A 336 2.35 -5.40 -12.45
N ALA A 337 1.94 -4.15 -12.68
CA ALA A 337 2.52 -2.99 -12.01
C ALA A 337 2.35 -3.06 -10.48
N VAL A 338 1.19 -3.51 -9.99
CA VAL A 338 0.95 -3.73 -8.55
C VAL A 338 1.89 -4.82 -8.00
N VAL A 339 2.05 -5.94 -8.70
CA VAL A 339 2.98 -7.02 -8.32
C VAL A 339 4.42 -6.53 -8.24
N ASP A 340 4.87 -5.75 -9.23
CA ASP A 340 6.23 -5.20 -9.26
C ASP A 340 6.47 -4.24 -8.08
N ARG A 341 5.50 -3.36 -7.77
CA ARG A 341 5.58 -2.44 -6.63
C ARG A 341 5.61 -3.15 -5.28
N LEU A 342 4.70 -4.11 -5.05
CA LEU A 342 4.69 -4.89 -3.79
C LEU A 342 5.96 -5.72 -3.63
N THR A 343 6.47 -6.29 -4.73
CA THR A 343 7.73 -7.03 -4.71
C THR A 343 8.91 -6.12 -4.38
N GLY A 344 8.98 -4.95 -5.00
CA GLY A 344 9.99 -3.93 -4.70
C GLY A 344 9.95 -3.50 -3.25
N PHE A 345 8.76 -3.23 -2.73
CA PHE A 345 8.56 -2.85 -1.32
C PHE A 345 9.02 -3.97 -0.35
N GLU A 346 8.73 -5.26 -0.64
CA GLU A 346 9.25 -6.37 0.16
C GLU A 346 10.79 -6.45 0.11
N GLU A 347 11.37 -6.24 -1.06
CA GLU A 347 12.83 -6.26 -1.25
C GLU A 347 13.52 -5.10 -0.52
N ASP A 348 12.91 -3.91 -0.56
CA ASP A 348 13.43 -2.74 0.15
C ASP A 348 13.34 -2.91 1.67
N MET A 349 12.21 -3.39 2.21
CA MET A 349 12.11 -3.73 3.63
C MET A 349 13.16 -4.78 4.04
N ALA A 350 13.34 -5.83 3.24
CA ALA A 350 14.34 -6.85 3.53
C ALA A 350 15.78 -6.32 3.49
N ARG A 351 16.08 -5.44 2.51
CA ARG A 351 17.40 -4.79 2.38
C ARG A 351 17.72 -3.94 3.59
N VAL A 352 16.77 -3.11 4.01
CA VAL A 352 16.92 -2.21 5.15
C VAL A 352 17.01 -2.97 6.47
N GLN A 353 16.26 -4.05 6.63
CA GLN A 353 16.36 -4.93 7.79
C GLN A 353 17.73 -5.64 7.84
N ALA A 354 18.22 -6.13 6.69
CA ALA A 354 19.55 -6.73 6.60
C ALA A 354 20.67 -5.72 6.88
N ALA A 355 20.57 -4.50 6.37
CA ALA A 355 21.51 -3.43 6.68
C ALA A 355 21.47 -3.03 8.16
N GLY A 356 20.30 -3.06 8.78
CA GLY A 356 20.13 -2.76 10.21
C GLY A 356 20.70 -3.86 11.13
N SER A 357 20.67 -5.12 10.72
CA SER A 357 21.35 -6.21 11.45
C SER A 357 22.87 -6.21 11.28
N GLN A 358 23.37 -5.44 10.31
CA GLN A 358 24.80 -5.14 10.14
C GLN A 358 25.19 -3.80 10.80
N SER A 359 24.31 -3.20 11.62
CA SER A 359 24.68 -2.05 12.45
C SER A 359 25.95 -2.39 13.24
N HIS A 360 27.02 -1.64 12.97
CA HIS A 360 28.32 -1.86 13.59
C HIS A 360 28.40 -1.30 15.02
N VAL A 361 27.28 -0.88 15.59
CA VAL A 361 27.17 -0.49 17.00
C VAL A 361 26.74 -1.68 17.81
N GLU A 362 27.65 -2.22 18.61
CA GLU A 362 27.36 -3.23 19.61
C GLU A 362 26.67 -2.55 20.81
N ARG A 363 25.41 -2.86 21.04
CA ARG A 363 24.66 -2.35 22.18
C ARG A 363 24.75 -3.34 23.33
N LEU A 364 25.24 -2.87 24.46
CA LEU A 364 25.36 -3.62 25.71
C LEU A 364 24.47 -3.00 26.78
N GLU A 365 23.88 -3.82 27.62
CA GLU A 365 23.20 -3.31 28.81
C GLU A 365 24.23 -3.03 29.91
N SER A 366 24.15 -1.81 30.45
CA SER A 366 24.99 -1.39 31.56
C SER A 366 24.32 -1.74 32.87
N ALA A 367 24.88 -2.72 33.60
CA ALA A 367 24.36 -3.17 34.90
C ALA A 367 24.49 -2.11 36.01
N ASP A 368 25.47 -1.22 35.89
CA ASP A 368 25.74 -0.13 36.85
C ASP A 368 25.00 1.18 36.48
N GLY A 369 24.22 1.16 35.40
CA GLY A 369 23.45 2.31 34.94
C GLY A 369 24.28 3.40 34.29
N THR A 370 25.56 3.17 33.99
CA THR A 370 26.45 4.13 33.33
C THR A 370 26.19 4.18 31.83
N LEU A 371 26.47 5.30 31.20
CA LEU A 371 26.56 5.41 29.73
C LEU A 371 28.04 5.35 29.35
N ARG A 372 28.42 4.33 28.55
CA ARG A 372 29.79 4.17 28.02
C ARG A 372 29.79 4.06 26.51
N LEU A 373 30.69 4.81 25.88
CA LEU A 373 30.97 4.76 24.44
C LEU A 373 32.42 4.27 24.27
N GLU A 374 32.63 3.22 23.42
CA GLU A 374 33.93 2.56 23.23
C GLU A 374 34.15 2.15 21.77
N PRO A 375 35.08 2.71 21.07
CA PRO A 375 35.00 4.07 20.56
C PRO A 375 33.81 4.21 19.62
N LEU A 376 33.02 5.23 19.76
CA LEU A 376 31.85 5.48 18.89
C LEU A 376 32.26 6.41 17.74
N GLU A 377 32.11 5.93 16.51
CA GLU A 377 32.24 6.71 15.27
C GLU A 377 30.84 6.92 14.67
N VAL A 378 30.60 8.09 14.09
CA VAL A 378 29.33 8.42 13.43
C VAL A 378 29.62 9.02 12.07
N ASP A 379 29.07 8.37 11.01
CA ASP A 379 29.21 8.78 9.62
C ASP A 379 27.88 9.28 9.04
N LEU A 380 27.96 10.01 7.93
CA LEU A 380 26.81 10.29 7.05
C LEU A 380 26.49 9.07 6.17
N PRO A 381 25.30 9.01 5.54
CA PRO A 381 24.95 7.95 4.58
C PRO A 381 25.92 7.83 3.39
N ASP A 382 26.62 8.91 3.06
CA ASP A 382 27.63 8.96 1.99
C ASP A 382 29.05 8.57 2.46
N GLY A 383 29.20 8.16 3.72
CA GLY A 383 30.47 7.72 4.31
C GLY A 383 31.37 8.85 4.82
N ARG A 384 30.94 10.11 4.75
CA ARG A 384 31.71 11.21 5.36
C ARG A 384 31.58 11.17 6.88
N PRO A 385 32.69 11.33 7.63
CA PRO A 385 32.65 11.32 9.09
C PRO A 385 31.93 12.57 9.62
N ILE A 386 31.05 12.36 10.60
CA ILE A 386 30.47 13.42 11.43
C ILE A 386 31.21 13.50 12.76
N LEU A 387 31.54 12.34 13.33
CA LEU A 387 32.24 12.23 14.61
C LEU A 387 33.30 11.14 14.51
N LYS A 388 34.54 11.53 14.75
CA LYS A 388 35.69 10.62 14.93
C LYS A 388 35.53 9.79 16.21
N PRO A 389 36.30 8.72 16.40
CA PRO A 389 36.16 7.87 17.56
C PRO A 389 36.02 8.64 18.86
N LEU A 390 34.90 8.46 19.55
CA LEU A 390 34.63 9.07 20.84
C LEU A 390 34.57 8.00 21.92
N ASP A 391 35.48 8.13 22.90
CA ASP A 391 35.42 7.39 24.15
C ASP A 391 34.81 8.28 25.22
N LEU A 392 33.72 7.83 25.87
CA LEU A 392 32.98 8.59 26.86
C LEU A 392 32.47 7.66 27.94
N ASN A 393 32.63 8.07 29.19
CA ASN A 393 32.05 7.36 30.34
C ASN A 393 31.34 8.39 31.23
N LEU A 394 30.03 8.23 31.39
CA LEU A 394 29.16 9.10 32.17
C LEU A 394 28.47 8.31 33.27
N ALA A 395 28.70 8.68 34.50
CA ALA A 395 28.01 8.10 35.65
C ALA A 395 26.58 8.64 35.79
N PRO A 396 25.64 7.84 36.33
CA PRO A 396 24.31 8.34 36.68
C PRO A 396 24.40 9.59 37.56
N GLY A 397 23.52 10.57 37.31
CA GLY A 397 23.49 11.86 38.00
C GLY A 397 24.44 12.93 37.41
N THR A 398 25.30 12.58 36.43
CA THR A 398 26.15 13.55 35.75
C THR A 398 25.43 14.12 34.54
N ASN A 399 24.80 15.28 34.67
CA ASN A 399 24.10 15.93 33.58
C ASN A 399 25.09 16.51 32.55
N VAL A 400 24.82 16.28 31.27
CA VAL A 400 25.71 16.69 30.17
C VAL A 400 24.95 17.59 29.17
N LEU A 401 25.53 18.75 28.88
CA LEU A 401 25.05 19.63 27.81
C LEU A 401 25.88 19.43 26.54
N ILE A 402 25.27 19.02 25.45
CA ILE A 402 25.92 18.87 24.16
C ILE A 402 25.89 20.22 23.43
N LYS A 403 27.07 20.79 23.16
CA LYS A 403 27.28 22.06 22.49
C LYS A 403 28.05 21.90 21.18
N GLY A 404 27.84 22.81 20.25
CA GLY A 404 28.54 22.87 18.96
C GLY A 404 27.74 23.72 17.96
N ILE A 405 28.39 24.16 16.90
CA ILE A 405 27.75 24.93 15.83
C ILE A 405 26.70 24.10 15.09
N SER A 406 25.82 24.76 14.33
CA SER A 406 24.82 24.06 13.53
C SER A 406 25.50 23.12 12.52
N GLY A 407 24.99 21.87 12.42
CA GLY A 407 25.57 20.84 11.55
C GLY A 407 26.83 20.16 12.10
N SER A 408 27.17 20.30 13.40
CA SER A 408 28.26 19.55 14.05
C SER A 408 27.91 18.12 14.44
N GLY A 409 26.69 17.65 14.16
CA GLY A 409 26.29 16.27 14.40
C GLY A 409 25.62 15.99 15.76
N LYS A 410 25.22 17.00 16.53
CA LYS A 410 24.57 16.85 17.86
C LYS A 410 23.38 15.91 17.83
N SER A 411 22.39 16.17 16.99
CA SER A 411 21.19 15.34 16.85
C SER A 411 21.53 13.94 16.27
N THR A 412 22.56 13.84 15.42
CA THR A 412 23.00 12.55 14.86
C THR A 412 23.65 11.69 15.93
N LEU A 413 24.40 12.27 16.85
CA LEU A 413 24.94 11.57 18.02
C LEU A 413 23.79 11.03 18.89
N LEU A 414 22.75 11.84 19.19
CA LEU A 414 21.58 11.34 19.94
C LEU A 414 20.86 10.21 19.21
N ARG A 415 20.73 10.28 17.87
CA ARG A 415 20.16 9.19 17.06
C ARG A 415 21.02 7.92 17.11
N ALA A 416 22.34 8.06 17.12
CA ALA A 416 23.25 6.92 17.29
C ALA A 416 23.09 6.29 18.69
N LEU A 417 22.99 7.09 19.75
CA LEU A 417 22.70 6.62 21.12
C LEU A 417 21.31 5.97 21.21
N ALA A 418 20.31 6.53 20.54
CA ALA A 418 18.98 5.91 20.45
C ALA A 418 18.95 4.61 19.63
N GLY A 419 20.03 4.29 18.87
CA GLY A 419 20.15 3.10 18.01
C GLY A 419 19.34 3.18 16.71
N ILE A 420 18.91 4.37 16.34
CA ILE A 420 18.14 4.60 15.11
C ILE A 420 19.02 5.08 13.95
N TRP A 421 20.34 5.36 14.21
CA TRP A 421 21.29 5.77 13.19
C TRP A 421 22.16 4.60 12.71
N PRO A 422 21.93 4.07 11.49
CA PRO A 422 22.61 2.85 11.04
C PRO A 422 24.05 3.06 10.57
N PHE A 423 24.52 4.30 10.46
CA PHE A 423 25.86 4.67 9.98
C PHE A 423 26.81 5.00 11.14
N ALA A 424 26.58 4.42 12.32
CA ALA A 424 27.47 4.50 13.45
C ALA A 424 28.20 3.17 13.67
N ARG A 425 29.40 3.21 14.26
CA ARG A 425 30.25 2.05 14.57
C ARG A 425 30.84 2.19 15.96
N GLY A 426 31.07 1.08 16.65
CA GLY A 426 31.63 1.04 18.00
C GLY A 426 30.76 0.32 19.00
N LYS A 427 30.98 0.57 20.28
CA LYS A 427 30.21 -0.05 21.36
C LYS A 427 29.53 1.03 22.20
N VAL A 428 28.29 0.78 22.53
CA VAL A 428 27.47 1.66 23.35
C VAL A 428 26.84 0.83 24.46
N ALA A 429 27.28 1.05 25.70
CA ALA A 429 26.63 0.49 26.87
C ALA A 429 25.68 1.53 27.46
N LEU A 430 24.41 1.15 27.62
CA LEU A 430 23.31 1.97 28.12
C LEU A 430 22.50 1.18 29.16
N PRO A 431 21.81 1.84 30.08
CA PRO A 431 20.78 1.19 30.89
C PRO A 431 19.69 0.52 30.04
N PRO A 432 18.84 -0.35 30.63
CA PRO A 432 17.71 -0.94 29.94
C PRO A 432 16.81 0.11 29.25
N GLN A 433 16.21 -0.25 28.12
CA GLN A 433 15.43 0.68 27.30
C GLN A 433 14.27 1.34 28.07
N GLU A 434 13.72 0.66 29.05
CA GLU A 434 12.64 1.18 29.93
C GLU A 434 13.08 2.34 30.83
N ASP A 435 14.39 2.45 31.08
CA ASP A 435 15.02 3.51 31.86
C ASP A 435 15.43 4.73 31.01
N LEU A 436 15.27 4.65 29.68
CA LEU A 436 15.68 5.67 28.74
C LEU A 436 14.48 6.41 28.15
N MET A 437 14.57 7.70 28.03
CA MET A 437 13.62 8.51 27.25
C MET A 437 14.36 9.51 26.36
N PHE A 438 13.93 9.58 25.09
CA PHE A 438 14.43 10.54 24.11
C PHE A 438 13.31 11.50 23.72
N ILE A 439 13.54 12.80 23.94
CA ILE A 439 12.64 13.87 23.52
C ILE A 439 13.23 14.54 22.28
N PRO A 440 12.61 14.39 21.12
CA PRO A 440 13.05 15.04 19.89
C PRO A 440 12.71 16.53 19.88
N GLN A 441 13.33 17.30 18.99
CA GLN A 441 13.08 18.73 18.79
C GLN A 441 11.61 19.04 18.48
N ARG A 442 10.97 18.19 17.68
CA ARG A 442 9.52 18.22 17.41
C ARG A 442 8.89 16.95 17.96
N PRO A 443 8.18 17.03 19.09
CA PRO A 443 7.50 15.88 19.67
C PRO A 443 6.38 15.38 18.76
N TYR A 444 6.25 14.06 18.67
CA TYR A 444 5.14 13.44 17.99
C TYR A 444 3.90 13.40 18.91
N LEU A 445 2.77 13.86 18.39
CA LEU A 445 1.46 13.73 19.01
C LEU A 445 0.60 12.82 18.13
N PRO A 446 0.14 11.65 18.64
CA PRO A 446 -0.73 10.76 17.88
C PRO A 446 -2.10 11.39 17.65
N LEU A 447 -2.78 10.94 16.59
CA LEU A 447 -4.20 11.21 16.41
C LEU A 447 -5.00 10.46 17.48
N GLY A 448 -6.02 11.12 18.06
CA GLY A 448 -6.84 10.55 19.12
C GLY A 448 -7.12 11.58 20.20
N THR A 449 -7.30 11.11 21.45
CA THR A 449 -7.56 12.01 22.59
C THR A 449 -6.29 12.74 23.02
N LEU A 450 -6.44 13.93 23.64
CA LEU A 450 -5.29 14.60 24.25
C LEU A 450 -4.64 13.72 25.31
N ARG A 451 -5.43 12.92 26.03
CA ARG A 451 -4.94 11.91 26.97
C ARG A 451 -3.94 10.97 26.31
N ASP A 452 -4.28 10.42 25.13
CA ASP A 452 -3.38 9.53 24.38
C ASP A 452 -2.10 10.26 23.98
N ALA A 453 -2.24 11.52 23.57
CA ALA A 453 -1.10 12.36 23.22
C ALA A 453 -0.17 12.62 24.42
N VAL A 454 -0.70 12.84 25.61
CA VAL A 454 0.09 13.03 26.85
C VAL A 454 0.77 11.72 27.27
N LEU A 455 0.09 10.58 27.14
CA LEU A 455 0.58 9.27 27.61
C LEU A 455 1.51 8.56 26.60
N TYR A 456 1.64 9.04 25.38
CA TYR A 456 2.49 8.43 24.35
C TYR A 456 3.97 8.34 24.77
N PRO A 457 4.69 7.20 24.53
CA PRO A 457 4.28 5.97 23.82
C PRO A 457 3.74 4.88 24.75
N GLY A 458 3.54 5.16 26.01
CA GLY A 458 3.23 4.15 27.00
C GLY A 458 1.74 3.82 27.12
N SER A 459 1.49 2.67 27.75
CA SER A 459 0.15 2.19 28.09
C SER A 459 -0.13 2.26 29.61
N ARG A 460 0.72 2.96 30.38
CA ARG A 460 0.50 3.13 31.83
C ARG A 460 -0.75 3.97 32.05
N GLU A 461 -1.63 3.50 32.91
CA GLU A 461 -2.81 4.25 33.32
C GLU A 461 -2.44 5.23 34.43
N PHE A 462 -2.86 6.47 34.26
CA PHE A 462 -2.75 7.54 35.25
C PHE A 462 -4.15 8.12 35.45
N SER A 463 -4.46 8.57 36.67
CA SER A 463 -5.73 9.27 36.91
C SER A 463 -5.70 10.67 36.30
N ASP A 464 -6.89 11.24 36.05
CA ASP A 464 -7.00 12.59 35.45
C ASP A 464 -6.42 13.66 36.37
N GLU A 465 -6.46 13.45 37.70
CA GLU A 465 -5.84 14.35 38.68
C GLU A 465 -4.31 14.40 38.53
N VAL A 466 -3.68 13.22 38.33
CA VAL A 466 -2.21 13.15 38.12
C VAL A 466 -1.82 13.79 36.79
N LEU A 467 -2.62 13.60 35.75
CA LEU A 467 -2.40 14.24 34.46
C LEU A 467 -2.56 15.76 34.58
N GLN A 468 -3.60 16.22 35.26
CA GLN A 468 -3.83 17.65 35.49
C GLN A 468 -2.66 18.29 36.26
N GLU A 469 -2.25 17.68 37.39
CA GLU A 469 -1.09 18.16 38.16
C GLU A 469 0.18 18.25 37.30
N THR A 470 0.40 17.24 36.48
CA THR A 470 1.57 17.19 35.58
C THR A 470 1.52 18.28 34.52
N LEU A 471 0.35 18.52 33.94
CA LEU A 471 0.15 19.61 32.96
C LEU A 471 0.32 20.99 33.60
N ASP A 472 -0.14 21.17 34.85
CA ASP A 472 0.05 22.40 35.63
C ASP A 472 1.53 22.67 35.88
N LEU A 473 2.30 21.65 36.28
CA LEU A 473 3.76 21.74 36.44
C LEU A 473 4.46 22.17 35.15
N CYS A 474 3.93 21.77 33.99
CA CYS A 474 4.46 22.16 32.67
C CYS A 474 3.88 23.48 32.13
N ARG A 475 3.13 24.22 32.92
CA ARG A 475 2.47 25.48 32.54
C ARG A 475 1.50 25.36 31.34
N ILE A 476 0.85 24.20 31.24
CA ILE A 476 -0.18 23.90 30.23
C ILE A 476 -1.44 23.28 30.86
N GLY A 477 -1.72 23.58 32.13
CA GLY A 477 -2.83 23.00 32.88
C GLY A 477 -4.21 23.26 32.28
N TYR A 478 -4.37 24.37 31.53
CA TYR A 478 -5.61 24.67 30.80
C TYR A 478 -5.98 23.59 29.76
N LEU A 479 -5.01 22.80 29.28
CA LEU A 479 -5.27 21.66 28.39
C LEU A 479 -5.94 20.50 29.12
N GLY A 480 -5.87 20.43 30.45
CA GLY A 480 -6.48 19.37 31.23
C GLY A 480 -8.01 19.24 31.05
N ALA A 481 -8.69 20.37 30.77
CA ALA A 481 -10.11 20.35 30.43
C ALA A 481 -10.45 19.58 29.14
N HIS A 482 -9.47 19.36 28.27
CA HIS A 482 -9.63 18.77 26.94
C HIS A 482 -9.08 17.33 26.85
N LEU A 483 -8.70 16.70 27.97
CA LEU A 483 -8.06 15.37 28.01
C LEU A 483 -8.82 14.30 27.24
N GLN A 484 -10.14 14.35 27.23
CA GLN A 484 -11.01 13.35 26.57
C GLN A 484 -11.43 13.75 25.15
N GLU A 485 -11.02 14.93 24.68
CA GLU A 485 -11.36 15.41 23.34
C GLU A 485 -10.49 14.76 22.28
N GLU A 486 -11.12 14.22 21.22
CA GLU A 486 -10.45 13.68 20.05
C GLU A 486 -10.08 14.80 19.06
N GLY A 487 -8.86 14.74 18.53
CA GLY A 487 -8.41 15.72 17.55
C GLY A 487 -7.00 15.48 17.01
N ASP A 488 -6.60 16.35 16.10
CA ASP A 488 -5.20 16.46 15.65
C ASP A 488 -4.46 17.50 16.51
N TRP A 489 -4.01 17.07 17.67
CA TRP A 489 -3.36 17.91 18.64
C TRP A 489 -2.03 18.50 18.16
N SER A 490 -1.43 17.92 17.11
CA SER A 490 -0.23 18.46 16.49
C SER A 490 -0.49 19.78 15.75
N HIS A 491 -1.73 19.98 15.28
CA HIS A 491 -2.18 21.23 14.64
C HIS A 491 -2.84 22.21 15.62
N VAL A 492 -3.42 21.70 16.70
CA VAL A 492 -4.09 22.54 17.72
C VAL A 492 -3.06 23.18 18.64
N CYS A 493 -2.07 22.40 19.10
CA CYS A 493 -1.04 22.89 20.01
C CYS A 493 0.08 23.62 19.24
N SER A 494 0.49 24.79 19.73
CA SER A 494 1.71 25.47 19.30
C SER A 494 2.94 24.58 19.54
N ILE A 495 4.05 24.85 18.83
CA ILE A 495 5.29 24.07 19.00
C ILE A 495 5.77 24.10 20.46
N GLY A 496 5.64 25.26 21.14
CA GLY A 496 6.00 25.39 22.56
C GLY A 496 5.11 24.54 23.48
N GLU A 497 3.80 24.42 23.21
CA GLU A 497 2.91 23.53 23.95
C GLU A 497 3.25 22.07 23.70
N GLN A 498 3.55 21.70 22.46
CA GLN A 498 4.00 20.33 22.12
C GLN A 498 5.30 19.97 22.87
N GLN A 499 6.26 20.90 22.96
CA GLN A 499 7.48 20.69 23.75
C GLN A 499 7.16 20.50 25.23
N ARG A 500 6.27 21.33 25.82
CA ARG A 500 5.83 21.19 27.21
C ARG A 500 5.10 19.87 27.48
N LEU A 501 4.30 19.38 26.53
CA LEU A 501 3.70 18.04 26.61
C LEU A 501 4.76 16.92 26.64
N ALA A 502 5.87 17.08 25.91
CA ALA A 502 6.97 16.12 26.00
C ALA A 502 7.67 16.13 27.36
N PHE A 503 7.78 17.28 28.02
CA PHE A 503 8.24 17.37 29.40
C PHE A 503 7.25 16.72 30.38
N ALA A 504 5.94 16.88 30.17
CA ALA A 504 4.92 16.17 30.94
C ALA A 504 5.10 14.65 30.87
N ARG A 505 5.41 14.11 29.68
CA ARG A 505 5.75 12.68 29.53
C ARG A 505 6.93 12.27 30.39
N ALA A 506 8.02 13.06 30.40
CA ALA A 506 9.19 12.76 31.23
C ALA A 506 8.83 12.74 32.73
N LEU A 507 7.99 13.65 33.19
CA LEU A 507 7.52 13.67 34.60
C LEU A 507 6.65 12.47 34.96
N LEU A 508 5.83 11.98 34.02
CA LEU A 508 4.97 10.79 34.22
C LEU A 508 5.77 9.49 34.24
N TYR A 509 6.69 9.32 33.31
CA TYR A 509 7.43 8.06 33.13
C TYR A 509 8.69 7.96 34.00
N LYS A 510 9.25 9.08 34.48
CA LYS A 510 10.40 9.17 35.38
C LYS A 510 11.60 8.32 34.93
N PRO A 511 12.14 8.57 33.71
CA PRO A 511 13.27 7.81 33.20
C PRO A 511 14.52 8.04 34.04
N ARG A 512 15.45 7.07 34.06
CA ARG A 512 16.77 7.26 34.68
C ARG A 512 17.69 8.12 33.82
N TRP A 513 17.53 8.04 32.49
CA TRP A 513 18.24 8.90 31.54
C TRP A 513 17.26 9.59 30.61
N LEU A 514 17.35 10.91 30.54
CA LEU A 514 16.53 11.75 29.69
C LEU A 514 17.41 12.48 28.67
N PHE A 515 17.26 12.08 27.39
CA PHE A 515 17.95 12.69 26.26
C PHE A 515 17.03 13.70 25.59
N MET A 516 17.49 14.94 25.42
CA MET A 516 16.69 16.06 24.91
C MET A 516 17.40 16.72 23.71
N ASP A 517 16.79 16.67 22.52
CA ASP A 517 17.31 17.30 21.29
C ASP A 517 16.61 18.63 21.04
N GLU A 518 17.22 19.73 21.45
CA GLU A 518 16.69 21.10 21.32
C GLU A 518 15.21 21.23 21.74
N SER A 519 14.80 20.46 22.74
CA SER A 519 13.40 20.28 23.14
C SER A 519 12.77 21.49 23.82
N THR A 520 13.52 22.59 24.00
CA THR A 520 13.09 23.88 24.55
C THR A 520 13.26 25.03 23.55
N SER A 521 13.60 24.73 22.30
CA SER A 521 13.95 25.76 21.29
C SER A 521 12.79 26.74 20.98
N ALA A 522 11.55 26.32 21.15
CA ALA A 522 10.35 27.14 20.91
C ALA A 522 9.79 27.82 22.20
N LEU A 523 10.48 27.68 23.32
CA LEU A 523 10.08 28.28 24.60
C LEU A 523 10.84 29.59 24.86
N ASP A 524 10.23 30.49 25.63
CA ASP A 524 10.93 31.61 26.21
C ASP A 524 11.86 31.17 27.35
N GLU A 525 12.80 32.03 27.76
CA GLU A 525 13.81 31.67 28.75
C GLU A 525 13.21 31.37 30.13
N GLU A 526 12.15 32.09 30.50
CA GLU A 526 11.48 31.91 31.81
C GLU A 526 10.79 30.54 31.87
N THR A 527 10.10 30.16 30.80
CA THR A 527 9.43 28.84 30.71
C THR A 527 10.45 27.72 30.66
N GLU A 528 11.55 27.88 29.90
CA GLU A 528 12.66 26.91 29.86
C GLU A 528 13.24 26.72 31.27
N GLU A 529 13.57 27.80 31.98
CA GLU A 529 14.12 27.74 33.33
C GLU A 529 13.18 27.05 34.31
N ALA A 530 11.89 27.40 34.27
CA ALA A 530 10.87 26.76 35.12
C ALA A 530 10.78 25.23 34.87
N LEU A 531 10.81 24.77 33.61
CA LEU A 531 10.76 23.36 33.30
C LEU A 531 11.99 22.60 33.79
N TYR A 532 13.20 23.17 33.64
CA TYR A 532 14.41 22.53 34.19
C TYR A 532 14.42 22.51 35.72
N GLN A 533 13.88 23.54 36.40
CA GLN A 533 13.68 23.55 37.85
C GLN A 533 12.70 22.42 38.26
N VAL A 534 11.60 22.26 37.53
CA VAL A 534 10.63 21.17 37.78
C VAL A 534 11.27 19.81 37.58
N LEU A 535 12.05 19.60 36.51
CA LEU A 535 12.79 18.35 36.32
C LEU A 535 13.75 18.07 37.49
N ALA A 536 14.55 19.06 37.91
CA ALA A 536 15.49 18.91 39.01
C ALA A 536 14.78 18.57 40.33
N ALA A 537 13.62 19.19 40.60
CA ALA A 537 12.86 18.96 41.83
C ALA A 537 12.07 17.64 41.83
N LYS A 538 11.43 17.26 40.71
CA LYS A 538 10.54 16.09 40.62
C LYS A 538 11.26 14.81 40.17
N LEU A 539 12.43 14.94 39.50
CA LEU A 539 13.20 13.85 38.95
C LEU A 539 14.68 13.88 39.42
N PRO A 540 14.96 13.90 40.74
CA PRO A 540 16.33 14.08 41.26
C PRO A 540 17.27 12.90 40.92
N GLY A 541 16.71 11.72 40.54
CA GLY A 541 17.46 10.54 40.11
C GLY A 541 17.66 10.42 38.60
N THR A 542 17.15 11.36 37.81
CA THR A 542 17.26 11.35 36.33
C THR A 542 18.53 12.07 35.88
N THR A 543 19.30 11.44 35.02
CA THR A 543 20.47 12.03 34.36
C THR A 543 20.02 12.72 33.08
N LEU A 544 20.36 13.99 32.93
CA LEU A 544 19.98 14.80 31.77
C LEU A 544 21.11 14.84 30.73
N VAL A 545 20.80 14.55 29.49
CA VAL A 545 21.68 14.74 28.33
C VAL A 545 20.95 15.67 27.34
N SER A 546 21.27 16.95 27.36
CA SER A 546 20.56 17.96 26.59
C SER A 546 21.39 18.50 25.44
N VAL A 547 20.78 18.64 24.27
CA VAL A 547 21.30 19.50 23.19
C VAL A 547 20.62 20.85 23.30
N GLY A 548 21.39 21.93 23.36
CA GLY A 548 20.81 23.27 23.45
C GLY A 548 21.80 24.36 23.13
N HIS A 549 21.31 25.51 22.67
CA HIS A 549 22.14 26.66 22.27
C HIS A 549 22.28 27.69 23.36
N ARG A 550 21.26 27.84 24.25
CA ARG A 550 21.25 28.87 25.29
C ARG A 550 22.29 28.63 26.37
N SER A 551 22.87 29.71 26.87
CA SER A 551 23.84 29.69 27.99
C SER A 551 23.17 29.39 29.34
N THR A 552 21.88 29.73 29.49
CA THR A 552 21.06 29.47 30.70
C THR A 552 21.08 27.99 31.09
N LEU A 553 21.17 27.05 30.11
CA LEU A 553 21.20 25.61 30.31
C LEU A 553 22.47 25.13 31.05
N LEU A 554 23.58 25.88 31.02
CA LEU A 554 24.83 25.52 31.71
C LEU A 554 24.63 25.33 33.20
N ARG A 555 23.69 26.02 33.83
CA ARG A 555 23.39 25.95 35.28
C ARG A 555 22.86 24.55 35.69
N TYR A 556 22.25 23.81 34.79
CA TYR A 556 21.62 22.50 35.06
C TYR A 556 22.50 21.31 34.68
N HIS A 557 23.72 21.56 34.13
CA HIS A 557 24.61 20.57 33.63
C HIS A 557 26.00 20.68 34.25
N GLN A 558 26.55 19.56 34.72
CA GLN A 558 27.89 19.52 35.35
C GLN A 558 29.00 19.37 34.32
N ARG A 559 28.67 18.94 33.09
CA ARG A 559 29.63 18.76 32.00
C ARG A 559 29.09 19.30 30.68
N VAL A 560 30.02 19.71 29.82
CA VAL A 560 29.72 20.11 28.44
C VAL A 560 30.46 19.18 27.50
N LEU A 561 29.72 18.49 26.62
CA LEU A 561 30.29 17.75 25.49
C LEU A 561 30.34 18.69 24.28
N ALA A 562 31.50 19.21 24.00
CA ALA A 562 31.74 20.16 22.92
C ALA A 562 32.06 19.41 21.62
N LEU A 563 31.21 19.54 20.59
CA LEU A 563 31.42 18.99 19.27
C LEU A 563 32.04 20.03 18.34
N ASP A 564 33.18 19.70 17.74
CA ASP A 564 33.85 20.52 16.76
C ASP A 564 33.56 20.00 15.35
N LYS A 565 33.03 20.86 14.50
CA LYS A 565 32.63 20.51 13.12
C LYS A 565 33.83 20.36 12.17
N GLU A 566 34.92 21.12 12.39
CA GLU A 566 36.08 21.13 11.49
C GLU A 566 36.96 19.93 11.73
N THR A 567 37.21 19.61 12.99
CA THR A 567 38.05 18.48 13.39
C THR A 567 37.28 17.15 13.47
N HIS A 568 35.95 17.23 13.50
CA HIS A 568 35.03 16.09 13.75
C HIS A 568 35.30 15.38 15.09
N THR A 569 35.72 16.13 16.10
CA THR A 569 36.03 15.60 17.43
C THR A 569 35.03 16.09 18.47
N ALA A 570 34.96 15.37 19.59
CA ALA A 570 34.20 15.82 20.76
C ALA A 570 35.11 15.82 21.99
N SER A 571 34.94 16.83 22.85
CA SER A 571 35.67 16.94 24.12
C SER A 571 34.71 17.17 25.28
N LEU A 572 34.96 16.47 26.41
CA LEU A 572 34.20 16.64 27.64
C LEU A 572 34.88 17.67 28.54
N GLU A 573 34.21 18.80 28.77
CA GLU A 573 34.75 19.95 29.49
C GLU A 573 33.86 20.32 30.69
N SER A 574 34.38 21.17 31.62
CA SER A 574 33.52 21.83 32.59
C SER A 574 32.80 23.04 31.97
N PRO A 575 31.63 23.47 32.51
CA PRO A 575 30.93 24.66 32.04
C PRO A 575 31.81 25.91 32.03
N GLU A 576 32.65 26.10 33.04
CA GLU A 576 33.57 27.24 33.19
C GLU A 576 34.59 27.27 32.03
N LYS A 577 35.20 26.12 31.72
CA LYS A 577 36.18 26.00 30.63
C LYS A 577 35.53 26.25 29.27
N TRP A 578 34.28 25.82 29.08
CA TRP A 578 33.51 26.11 27.88
C TRP A 578 33.27 27.62 27.73
N GLU A 579 32.86 28.31 28.79
CA GLU A 579 32.65 29.78 28.77
C GLU A 579 33.94 30.56 28.50
N GLU A 580 35.05 30.15 29.10
CA GLU A 580 36.37 30.73 28.82
C GLU A 580 36.73 30.63 27.34
N ARG A 581 36.50 29.45 26.74
CA ARG A 581 36.75 29.21 25.32
C ARG A 581 35.87 30.07 24.40
N LEU A 582 34.61 30.27 24.76
CA LEU A 582 33.71 31.17 24.02
C LEU A 582 34.14 32.65 24.10
N ARG A 583 34.69 33.08 25.22
CA ARG A 583 35.21 34.45 25.37
C ARG A 583 36.54 34.69 24.62
N ALA A 584 37.26 33.61 24.33
CA ALA A 584 38.54 33.64 23.60
C ALA A 584 38.36 33.55 22.06
N GLN A 585 37.22 33.15 21.58
CA GLN A 585 36.81 33.18 20.16
C GLN A 585 36.10 34.48 19.81
#